data_0f94f4b7773715bb8bcffe43a11f307a
#
_entry.id   0f94f4b7773715bb8bcffe43a11f307a
#
_cell.length_a   1.000
_cell.length_b   1.000
_cell.length_c   1.000
_cell.angle_alpha   90.00
_cell.angle_beta   90.00
_cell.angle_gamma   90.00
#
_symmetry.space_group_name_H-M   'P 1'
#
loop_
_entity.id
_entity.type
_entity.pdbx_description
1 polymer ?
#
loop_
_entity_poly.entity_id
_entity_poly.type
_entity_poly.pdbx_seq_one_letter_code
_entity_poly.pdbx_strand_id
1 'polypeptide(L)'
;TNWKYAAETCAARVLEKNPELLVMVEGTEVYPKEGYDWTAPKIDYTTMTEYYYGTWWGGNFRGAKKYPIDLGKYQSQLVYSPHDYGPLVWEQKWFYDGFTQETLLKDCWYDNWFFLQDEGVAPLLMGEWGGFMDGGKNEQWMTYLRDFMIENRIHHTFWCFNENSGDTGGLVYDNFGKWDEEKYALVKPALWQDDNGKFISLDHTIALGANGISLSDYYGSGNSSTTAPDSKIIAGDVNSDKLVNGVDLTLMRQNITKWQSTEDVLTASPQDTNGNGVFSVADIVLLTQYLLGKDVTLKSYTS
;
A
#
# COMPACT_ATOMS: atom_id res chain seq x y z
N THR A 1 2.49 26.84 -1.06
CA THR A 1 1.54 25.79 -1.46
C THR A 1 1.49 24.72 -0.38
N ASN A 2 0.31 24.34 0.03
CA ASN A 2 0.12 23.33 1.07
C ASN A 2 -0.26 22.01 0.39
N TRP A 3 0.60 20.99 0.46
CA TRP A 3 0.42 19.69 -0.16
C TRP A 3 -0.92 19.03 0.26
N LYS A 4 -1.19 18.95 1.57
CA LYS A 4 -2.44 18.39 2.11
C LYS A 4 -3.66 19.13 1.55
N TYR A 5 -3.68 20.45 1.64
CA TYR A 5 -4.80 21.27 1.15
C TYR A 5 -5.05 21.08 -0.35
N ALA A 6 -3.98 21.00 -1.14
CA ALA A 6 -4.09 20.78 -2.58
C ALA A 6 -4.69 19.40 -2.88
N ALA A 7 -4.16 18.34 -2.25
CA ALA A 7 -4.65 16.99 -2.43
C ALA A 7 -6.13 16.86 -2.04
N GLU A 8 -6.52 17.34 -0.86
CA GLU A 8 -7.91 17.29 -0.38
C GLU A 8 -8.86 18.09 -1.27
N THR A 9 -8.45 19.30 -1.70
CA THR A 9 -9.30 20.15 -2.56
C THR A 9 -9.51 19.51 -3.92
N CYS A 10 -8.47 18.97 -4.55
CA CYS A 10 -8.58 18.30 -5.84
C CYS A 10 -9.40 17.00 -5.72
N ALA A 11 -9.11 16.18 -4.72
CA ALA A 11 -9.85 14.94 -4.47
C ALA A 11 -11.33 15.18 -4.24
N ALA A 12 -11.71 16.18 -3.45
CA ALA A 12 -13.11 16.52 -3.21
C ALA A 12 -13.86 16.83 -4.51
N ARG A 13 -13.23 17.56 -5.44
CA ARG A 13 -13.82 17.89 -6.73
C ARG A 13 -13.99 16.67 -7.65
N VAL A 14 -13.02 15.77 -7.64
CA VAL A 14 -13.10 14.52 -8.41
C VAL A 14 -14.19 13.62 -7.86
N LEU A 15 -14.20 13.40 -6.55
CA LEU A 15 -15.12 12.48 -5.88
C LEU A 15 -16.57 13.01 -5.81
N GLU A 16 -16.79 14.32 -5.89
CA GLU A 16 -18.13 14.89 -6.12
C GLU A 16 -18.74 14.43 -7.45
N LYS A 17 -17.90 14.16 -8.47
CA LYS A 17 -18.35 13.76 -9.81
C LYS A 17 -18.38 12.26 -9.99
N ASN A 18 -17.41 11.57 -9.43
CA ASN A 18 -17.34 10.11 -9.46
C ASN A 18 -16.82 9.58 -8.10
N PRO A 19 -17.72 9.21 -7.20
CA PRO A 19 -17.39 8.75 -5.86
C PRO A 19 -16.73 7.37 -5.82
N GLU A 20 -16.72 6.63 -6.93
CA GLU A 20 -16.16 5.29 -7.02
C GLU A 20 -14.66 5.29 -7.41
N LEU A 21 -14.09 6.45 -7.75
CA LEU A 21 -12.69 6.54 -8.12
C LEU A 21 -11.77 6.42 -6.88
N LEU A 22 -10.68 5.69 -7.03
CA LEU A 22 -9.56 5.78 -6.11
C LEU A 22 -8.78 7.08 -6.38
N VAL A 23 -8.34 7.73 -5.31
CA VAL A 23 -7.51 8.93 -5.36
C VAL A 23 -6.11 8.56 -4.91
N MET A 24 -5.19 8.51 -5.86
CA MET A 24 -3.77 8.30 -5.58
C MET A 24 -3.11 9.64 -5.27
N VAL A 25 -2.48 9.73 -4.10
CA VAL A 25 -1.79 10.94 -3.65
C VAL A 25 -0.30 10.63 -3.58
N GLU A 26 0.45 11.30 -4.43
CA GLU A 26 1.90 11.26 -4.48
C GLU A 26 2.51 12.08 -3.33
N GLY A 27 3.68 11.69 -2.85
CA GLY A 27 4.41 12.39 -1.79
C GLY A 27 5.10 13.67 -2.25
N THR A 28 5.96 14.17 -1.39
CA THR A 28 6.86 15.29 -1.71
C THR A 28 8.28 14.76 -1.92
N GLU A 29 9.18 15.60 -2.41
CA GLU A 29 10.62 15.29 -2.52
C GLU A 29 11.32 15.45 -1.17
N VAL A 30 10.93 16.44 -0.39
CA VAL A 30 11.59 16.80 0.86
C VAL A 30 10.59 17.06 1.97
N TYR A 31 11.05 16.90 3.22
CA TYR A 31 10.32 17.29 4.42
C TYR A 31 11.28 17.92 5.44
N PRO A 32 10.93 19.04 6.10
CA PRO A 32 11.82 19.66 7.09
C PRO A 32 12.19 18.72 8.22
N LYS A 33 13.45 18.74 8.63
CA LYS A 33 13.93 18.04 9.82
C LYS A 33 13.43 18.72 11.09
N GLU A 34 13.55 18.02 12.21
CA GLU A 34 13.17 18.52 13.53
C GLU A 34 13.87 19.83 13.84
N GLY A 35 13.09 20.82 14.27
CA GLY A 35 13.59 22.17 14.56
C GLY A 35 13.64 23.12 13.36
N TYR A 36 13.34 22.65 12.18
CA TYR A 36 13.26 23.43 10.95
C TYR A 36 11.85 23.46 10.37
N ASP A 37 11.62 24.36 9.46
CA ASP A 37 10.38 24.49 8.72
C ASP A 37 10.65 24.78 7.23
N TRP A 38 9.59 25.02 6.46
CA TRP A 38 9.68 25.26 5.02
C TRP A 38 10.38 26.56 4.63
N THR A 39 10.81 27.40 5.58
CA THR A 39 11.59 28.61 5.36
C THR A 39 13.11 28.36 5.40
N ALA A 40 13.54 27.17 5.85
CA ALA A 40 14.94 26.78 5.85
C ALA A 40 15.55 26.82 4.45
N PRO A 41 16.86 27.10 4.31
CA PRO A 41 17.52 27.25 3.02
C PRO A 41 17.40 26.00 2.11
N LYS A 42 17.18 26.23 0.81
CA LYS A 42 17.12 25.22 -0.27
C LYS A 42 17.96 25.68 -1.46
N ILE A 43 19.18 26.14 -1.20
CA ILE A 43 20.03 26.76 -2.22
C ILE A 43 20.55 25.72 -3.21
N ASP A 44 21.02 24.61 -2.69
CA ASP A 44 21.50 23.45 -3.44
C ASP A 44 21.18 22.16 -2.68
N TYR A 45 21.47 21.02 -3.27
CA TYR A 45 21.16 19.71 -2.67
C TYR A 45 21.90 19.49 -1.33
N THR A 46 23.17 19.90 -1.24
CA THR A 46 23.96 19.77 -0.02
C THR A 46 23.37 20.60 1.11
N THR A 47 23.07 21.86 0.87
CA THR A 47 22.41 22.76 1.82
C THR A 47 21.02 22.24 2.19
N MET A 48 20.27 21.72 1.19
CA MET A 48 18.95 21.15 1.41
C MET A 48 19.00 19.95 2.37
N THR A 49 19.94 19.03 2.22
CA THR A 49 20.06 17.84 3.08
C THR A 49 20.46 18.16 4.52
N GLU A 50 21.00 19.33 4.79
CA GLU A 50 21.25 19.81 6.15
C GLU A 50 19.95 20.04 6.91
N TYR A 51 18.95 20.64 6.26
CA TYR A 51 17.70 21.09 6.86
C TYR A 51 16.49 20.20 6.58
N TYR A 52 16.57 19.36 5.55
CA TYR A 52 15.47 18.54 5.08
C TYR A 52 15.84 17.05 5.02
N TYR A 53 14.84 16.21 5.24
CA TYR A 53 14.85 14.83 4.79
C TYR A 53 14.55 14.82 3.29
N GLY A 54 15.50 14.49 2.46
CA GLY A 54 15.33 14.38 1.02
C GLY A 54 15.13 12.93 0.58
N THR A 55 14.35 12.75 -0.47
CA THR A 55 14.20 11.51 -1.22
C THR A 55 14.13 11.85 -2.71
N TRP A 56 13.51 11.01 -3.49
CA TRP A 56 13.09 11.35 -4.86
C TRP A 56 11.73 12.08 -4.82
N TRP A 57 11.36 12.76 -5.90
CA TRP A 57 10.02 13.34 -6.03
C TRP A 57 8.96 12.24 -5.84
N GLY A 58 7.96 12.52 -5.04
CA GLY A 58 6.93 11.56 -4.68
C GLY A 58 7.28 10.59 -3.55
N GLY A 59 8.54 10.48 -3.14
CA GLY A 59 9.00 9.46 -2.19
C GLY A 59 8.82 9.81 -0.71
N ASN A 60 8.45 11.04 -0.35
CA ASN A 60 8.47 11.50 1.02
C ASN A 60 7.07 11.78 1.58
N PHE A 61 6.62 10.95 2.49
CA PHE A 61 5.36 11.09 3.23
C PHE A 61 5.54 11.40 4.72
N ARG A 62 6.74 11.75 5.19
CA ARG A 62 6.98 12.06 6.61
C ARG A 62 5.96 13.06 7.17
N GLY A 63 5.53 14.01 6.34
CA GLY A 63 4.50 14.97 6.71
C GLY A 63 3.14 14.37 7.00
N ALA A 64 2.79 13.22 6.42
CA ALA A 64 1.52 12.57 6.63
C ALA A 64 1.35 12.00 8.05
N LYS A 65 2.45 11.74 8.78
CA LYS A 65 2.38 11.38 10.21
C LYS A 65 1.65 12.46 11.03
N LYS A 66 1.89 13.71 10.73
CA LYS A 66 1.30 14.86 11.43
C LYS A 66 0.07 15.43 10.72
N TYR A 67 0.07 15.33 9.40
CA TYR A 67 -0.93 15.94 8.53
C TYR A 67 -1.44 14.92 7.50
N PRO A 68 -2.10 13.83 7.93
CA PRO A 68 -2.66 12.85 7.00
C PRO A 68 -3.72 13.51 6.11
N ILE A 69 -3.88 12.97 4.91
CA ILE A 69 -4.95 13.39 4.00
C ILE A 69 -6.29 12.95 4.57
N ASP A 70 -7.24 13.86 4.59
CA ASP A 70 -8.61 13.63 5.05
C ASP A 70 -9.60 13.88 3.90
N LEU A 71 -10.18 12.81 3.37
CA LEU A 71 -11.20 12.85 2.33
C LEU A 71 -12.63 12.75 2.89
N GLY A 72 -12.79 12.82 4.21
CA GLY A 72 -14.09 12.75 4.89
C GLY A 72 -14.83 11.45 4.58
N LYS A 73 -16.05 11.55 4.07
CA LYS A 73 -16.88 10.37 3.71
C LYS A 73 -16.27 9.49 2.59
N TYR A 74 -15.26 9.98 1.89
CA TYR A 74 -14.57 9.29 0.83
C TYR A 74 -13.19 8.77 1.25
N GLN A 75 -12.92 8.66 2.54
CA GLN A 75 -11.60 8.23 3.05
C GLN A 75 -11.18 6.86 2.53
N SER A 76 -12.11 5.95 2.28
CA SER A 76 -11.85 4.64 1.68
C SER A 76 -11.33 4.68 0.23
N GLN A 77 -11.39 5.83 -0.42
CA GLN A 77 -10.89 6.03 -1.78
C GLN A 77 -9.44 6.52 -1.82
N LEU A 78 -8.82 6.77 -0.66
CA LEU A 78 -7.44 7.24 -0.56
C LEU A 78 -6.45 6.09 -0.75
N VAL A 79 -5.48 6.31 -1.63
CA VAL A 79 -4.28 5.48 -1.80
C VAL A 79 -3.07 6.41 -1.79
N TYR A 80 -2.05 6.12 -0.98
CA TYR A 80 -0.79 6.85 -1.11
C TYR A 80 0.11 6.20 -2.15
N SER A 81 0.75 7.02 -2.97
CA SER A 81 1.55 6.58 -4.12
C SER A 81 3.01 7.03 -3.96
N PRO A 82 3.82 6.30 -3.18
CA PRO A 82 5.25 6.60 -3.07
C PRO A 82 6.00 6.27 -4.37
N HIS A 83 7.11 6.96 -4.56
CA HIS A 83 8.14 6.64 -5.55
C HIS A 83 9.42 6.25 -4.85
N ASP A 84 10.14 5.28 -5.38
CA ASP A 84 11.43 4.85 -4.82
C ASP A 84 12.41 4.49 -5.94
N TYR A 85 13.64 4.97 -5.84
CA TYR A 85 14.65 4.79 -6.86
C TYR A 85 16.01 4.37 -6.28
N GLY A 86 16.83 3.77 -7.11
CA GLY A 86 18.13 3.27 -6.75
C GLY A 86 19.26 4.29 -6.90
N PRO A 87 20.48 3.88 -6.54
CA PRO A 87 21.66 4.76 -6.54
C PRO A 87 22.05 5.29 -7.92
N LEU A 88 21.61 4.67 -9.02
CA LEU A 88 21.90 5.17 -10.36
C LEU A 88 21.01 6.35 -10.78
N VAL A 89 19.84 6.51 -10.16
CA VAL A 89 19.02 7.71 -10.32
C VAL A 89 19.61 8.84 -9.47
N TRP A 90 19.86 8.57 -8.21
CA TRP A 90 20.57 9.46 -7.32
C TRP A 90 21.10 8.70 -6.12
N GLU A 91 22.43 8.74 -5.87
CA GLU A 91 23.03 8.07 -4.74
C GLU A 91 22.61 8.74 -3.43
N GLN A 92 22.06 7.93 -2.53
CA GLN A 92 21.61 8.33 -1.20
C GLN A 92 22.47 7.67 -0.13
N LYS A 93 22.50 8.25 1.07
CA LYS A 93 23.32 7.80 2.20
C LYS A 93 23.02 6.37 2.67
N TRP A 94 21.88 5.81 2.35
CA TRP A 94 21.47 4.45 2.71
C TRP A 94 21.95 3.38 1.73
N PHE A 95 22.57 3.76 0.61
CA PHE A 95 23.19 2.82 -0.33
C PHE A 95 24.67 2.57 -0.04
N TYR A 96 25.03 2.48 1.26
CA TYR A 96 26.39 2.12 1.67
C TYR A 96 26.73 0.66 1.34
N ASP A 97 28.01 0.27 1.40
CA ASP A 97 28.43 -1.09 1.10
C ASP A 97 27.82 -2.08 2.10
N GLY A 98 27.14 -3.11 1.58
CA GLY A 98 26.49 -4.13 2.39
C GLY A 98 25.11 -3.74 2.92
N PHE A 99 24.43 -2.75 2.34
CA PHE A 99 23.02 -2.48 2.65
C PHE A 99 22.16 -3.72 2.32
N THR A 100 21.09 -3.89 3.05
CA THR A 100 20.14 -5.00 2.95
C THR A 100 18.71 -4.47 2.89
N GLN A 101 17.72 -5.32 2.60
CA GLN A 101 16.31 -4.98 2.71
C GLN A 101 15.96 -4.40 4.09
N GLU A 102 16.47 -5.02 5.15
CA GLU A 102 16.25 -4.57 6.54
C GLU A 102 16.80 -3.17 6.79
N THR A 103 18.04 -2.90 6.30
CA THR A 103 18.61 -1.56 6.46
C THR A 103 17.94 -0.51 5.61
N LEU A 104 17.49 -0.85 4.40
CA LEU A 104 16.66 0.04 3.57
C LEU A 104 15.31 0.36 4.24
N LEU A 105 14.67 -0.64 4.82
CA LEU A 105 13.44 -0.42 5.59
C LEU A 105 13.68 0.56 6.74
N LYS A 106 14.73 0.36 7.51
CA LYS A 106 15.06 1.18 8.68
C LYS A 106 15.52 2.60 8.31
N ASP A 107 16.40 2.72 7.30
CA ASP A 107 17.11 3.97 7.02
C ASP A 107 16.37 4.86 6.00
N CYS A 108 15.41 4.28 5.25
CA CYS A 108 14.69 4.96 4.19
C CYS A 108 13.18 4.68 4.23
N TRP A 109 12.75 3.43 3.95
CA TRP A 109 11.38 3.13 3.57
C TRP A 109 10.37 3.38 4.67
N TYR A 110 10.65 2.95 5.91
CA TYR A 110 9.68 3.04 7.00
C TYR A 110 9.23 4.49 7.23
N ASP A 111 10.17 5.38 7.48
CA ASP A 111 9.86 6.77 7.80
C ASP A 111 9.35 7.58 6.62
N ASN A 112 9.73 7.20 5.40
CA ASN A 112 9.33 7.94 4.22
C ASN A 112 7.93 7.55 3.72
N TRP A 113 7.55 6.26 3.79
CA TRP A 113 6.27 5.84 3.22
C TRP A 113 5.67 4.55 3.83
N PHE A 114 6.46 3.56 4.30
CA PHE A 114 5.90 2.27 4.69
C PHE A 114 5.04 2.34 5.95
N PHE A 115 5.31 3.26 6.87
CA PHE A 115 4.47 3.47 8.07
C PHE A 115 3.00 3.70 7.72
N LEU A 116 2.68 4.24 6.54
CA LEU A 116 1.31 4.48 6.11
C LEU A 116 0.49 3.19 6.01
N GLN A 117 1.12 2.11 5.55
CA GLN A 117 0.51 0.79 5.47
C GLN A 117 0.64 0.03 6.79
N ASP A 118 1.83 0.03 7.39
CA ASP A 118 2.12 -0.69 8.63
C ASP A 118 1.25 -0.23 9.80
N GLU A 119 1.01 1.07 9.90
CA GLU A 119 0.13 1.68 10.91
C GLU A 119 -1.36 1.73 10.46
N GLY A 120 -1.71 1.16 9.31
CA GLY A 120 -3.09 1.08 8.81
C GLY A 120 -3.70 2.44 8.43
N VAL A 121 -2.88 3.41 8.02
CA VAL A 121 -3.37 4.76 7.65
C VAL A 121 -4.13 4.71 6.32
N ALA A 122 -3.53 4.10 5.29
CA ALA A 122 -4.15 3.84 4.00
C ALA A 122 -3.29 2.85 3.19
N PRO A 123 -3.86 2.18 2.17
CA PRO A 123 -3.11 1.31 1.29
C PRO A 123 -2.08 2.09 0.46
N LEU A 124 -1.04 1.38 0.02
CA LEU A 124 0.01 1.90 -0.85
C LEU A 124 -0.12 1.35 -2.27
N LEU A 125 0.25 2.19 -3.24
CA LEU A 125 0.61 1.80 -4.59
C LEU A 125 1.97 2.45 -4.89
N MET A 126 3.05 1.66 -4.98
CA MET A 126 4.35 2.17 -5.43
C MET A 126 4.20 2.72 -6.85
N GLY A 127 4.08 4.05 -6.98
CA GLY A 127 3.73 4.72 -8.22
C GLY A 127 4.84 4.68 -9.26
N GLU A 128 6.09 4.75 -8.80
CA GLU A 128 7.26 4.60 -9.65
C GLU A 128 8.37 3.85 -8.91
N TRP A 129 8.98 2.91 -9.58
CA TRP A 129 10.24 2.27 -9.22
C TRP A 129 10.84 1.63 -10.45
N GLY A 130 12.16 1.63 -10.57
CA GLY A 130 12.84 1.04 -11.71
C GLY A 130 14.27 1.55 -11.83
N GLY A 131 15.04 0.96 -12.73
CA GLY A 131 16.43 1.31 -12.91
C GLY A 131 17.14 0.45 -13.95
N PHE A 132 18.41 0.74 -14.18
CA PHE A 132 19.28 -0.09 -14.98
C PHE A 132 19.73 -1.34 -14.22
N MET A 133 19.89 -2.45 -14.95
CA MET A 133 20.54 -3.66 -14.48
C MET A 133 22.05 -3.44 -14.54
N ASP A 134 22.68 -3.21 -13.38
CA ASP A 134 24.11 -2.87 -13.29
C ASP A 134 24.97 -4.01 -12.73
N GLY A 135 24.36 -5.13 -12.36
CA GLY A 135 25.03 -6.23 -11.66
C GLY A 135 25.55 -5.82 -10.28
N GLY A 136 25.11 -4.68 -9.73
CA GLY A 136 25.59 -4.05 -8.55
C GLY A 136 24.51 -3.55 -7.60
N LYS A 137 24.77 -2.37 -6.99
CA LYS A 137 23.91 -1.80 -5.97
C LYS A 137 22.49 -1.46 -6.46
N ASN A 138 22.36 -1.05 -7.71
CA ASN A 138 21.06 -0.67 -8.26
C ASN A 138 20.16 -1.89 -8.46
N GLU A 139 20.70 -2.96 -9.05
CA GLU A 139 19.99 -4.23 -9.19
C GLU A 139 19.68 -4.87 -7.83
N GLN A 140 20.60 -4.77 -6.87
CA GLN A 140 20.38 -5.23 -5.50
C GLN A 140 19.23 -4.48 -4.84
N TRP A 141 19.18 -3.15 -4.97
CA TRP A 141 18.07 -2.35 -4.47
C TRP A 141 16.74 -2.73 -5.13
N MET A 142 16.69 -2.86 -6.48
CA MET A 142 15.49 -3.29 -7.18
C MET A 142 14.99 -4.66 -6.69
N THR A 143 15.91 -5.60 -6.46
CA THR A 143 15.59 -6.92 -5.93
C THR A 143 14.97 -6.84 -4.55
N TYR A 144 15.57 -6.07 -3.64
CA TYR A 144 15.05 -5.90 -2.29
C TYR A 144 13.71 -5.18 -2.25
N LEU A 145 13.52 -4.14 -3.08
CA LEU A 145 12.24 -3.44 -3.14
C LEU A 145 11.13 -4.33 -3.72
N ARG A 146 11.43 -5.09 -4.78
CA ARG A 146 10.51 -6.08 -5.35
C ARG A 146 10.06 -7.09 -4.29
N ASP A 147 11.00 -7.70 -3.58
CA ASP A 147 10.72 -8.72 -2.58
C ASP A 147 9.90 -8.13 -1.42
N PHE A 148 10.26 -6.93 -0.98
CA PHE A 148 9.52 -6.20 0.04
C PHE A 148 8.08 -5.89 -0.37
N MET A 149 7.85 -5.49 -1.62
CA MET A 149 6.50 -5.25 -2.14
C MET A 149 5.67 -6.54 -2.20
N ILE A 150 6.28 -7.66 -2.59
CA ILE A 150 5.62 -8.99 -2.59
C ILE A 150 5.24 -9.39 -1.17
N GLU A 151 6.18 -9.34 -0.23
CA GLU A 151 5.99 -9.71 1.17
C GLU A 151 4.88 -8.90 1.84
N ASN A 152 4.80 -7.62 1.53
CA ASN A 152 3.84 -6.69 2.13
C ASN A 152 2.61 -6.42 1.25
N ARG A 153 2.46 -7.11 0.11
CA ARG A 153 1.32 -6.97 -0.82
C ARG A 153 1.10 -5.54 -1.29
N ILE A 154 2.18 -4.83 -1.60
CA ILE A 154 2.13 -3.48 -2.11
C ILE A 154 1.96 -3.54 -3.63
N HIS A 155 0.90 -2.93 -4.14
CA HIS A 155 0.70 -2.76 -5.58
C HIS A 155 1.73 -1.79 -6.16
N HIS A 156 2.04 -1.95 -7.44
CA HIS A 156 3.07 -1.12 -8.06
C HIS A 156 2.83 -0.86 -9.54
N THR A 157 3.47 0.19 -10.04
CA THR A 157 3.68 0.48 -11.46
C THR A 157 5.18 0.68 -11.70
N PHE A 158 5.72 0.03 -12.74
CA PHE A 158 7.16 0.06 -13.01
C PHE A 158 7.53 1.24 -13.92
N TRP A 159 8.57 1.97 -13.58
CA TRP A 159 9.10 3.07 -14.38
C TRP A 159 10.40 2.65 -15.10
N CYS A 160 10.37 2.45 -16.44
CA CYS A 160 9.15 2.53 -17.21
C CYS A 160 9.11 1.43 -18.30
N PHE A 161 8.06 1.43 -19.13
CA PHE A 161 7.92 0.41 -20.15
C PHE A 161 8.91 0.59 -21.30
N ASN A 162 9.03 1.80 -21.83
CA ASN A 162 9.92 2.10 -22.97
C ASN A 162 11.23 2.79 -22.57
N GLU A 163 12.21 2.82 -23.46
CA GLU A 163 13.59 3.22 -23.20
C GLU A 163 13.86 4.73 -23.11
N ASN A 164 12.85 5.57 -23.11
CA ASN A 164 13.07 7.03 -23.17
C ASN A 164 13.41 7.68 -21.81
N SER A 165 13.49 6.92 -20.74
CA SER A 165 14.01 7.40 -19.45
C SER A 165 15.54 7.26 -19.42
N GLY A 166 16.25 8.39 -19.34
CA GLY A 166 17.72 8.42 -19.41
C GLY A 166 18.43 7.90 -18.17
N ASP A 167 17.72 7.78 -17.04
CA ASP A 167 18.25 7.38 -15.73
C ASP A 167 17.75 6.00 -15.25
N THR A 168 16.73 5.44 -15.89
CA THR A 168 16.20 4.11 -15.57
C THR A 168 16.16 3.14 -16.73
N GLY A 169 16.20 3.65 -17.98
CA GLY A 169 15.89 2.85 -19.17
C GLY A 169 14.44 2.35 -19.15
N GLY A 170 14.17 1.30 -19.87
CA GLY A 170 12.83 0.69 -19.97
C GLY A 170 12.86 -0.82 -19.89
N LEU A 171 11.67 -1.45 -19.92
CA LEU A 171 11.49 -2.88 -20.08
C LEU A 171 11.63 -3.31 -21.55
N VAL A 172 11.39 -2.38 -22.47
CA VAL A 172 11.54 -2.61 -23.92
C VAL A 172 12.37 -1.51 -24.56
N TYR A 173 13.11 -1.86 -25.61
CA TYR A 173 13.95 -0.97 -26.39
C TYR A 173 13.88 -1.33 -27.89
N ASP A 174 14.68 -0.67 -28.73
CA ASP A 174 14.64 -0.85 -30.19
C ASP A 174 13.23 -0.59 -30.77
N ASN A 175 12.63 0.55 -30.45
CA ASN A 175 11.26 0.90 -30.87
C ASN A 175 10.22 -0.18 -30.51
N PHE A 176 10.25 -0.67 -29.29
CA PHE A 176 9.40 -1.75 -28.77
C PHE A 176 9.63 -3.13 -29.41
N GLY A 177 10.76 -3.29 -30.10
CA GLY A 177 11.10 -4.53 -30.80
C GLY A 177 11.83 -5.56 -29.94
N LYS A 178 12.31 -5.18 -28.76
CA LYS A 178 13.15 -6.05 -27.95
C LYS A 178 12.91 -5.82 -26.46
N TRP A 179 12.76 -6.94 -25.72
CA TRP A 179 12.67 -6.92 -24.26
C TRP A 179 14.06 -6.84 -23.63
N ASP A 180 14.13 -6.16 -22.47
CA ASP A 180 15.18 -6.34 -21.49
C ASP A 180 14.82 -7.58 -20.66
N GLU A 181 15.29 -8.73 -21.08
CA GLU A 181 14.89 -10.03 -20.49
C GLU A 181 15.34 -10.17 -19.04
N GLU A 182 16.50 -9.62 -18.68
CA GLU A 182 17.02 -9.65 -17.31
C GLU A 182 16.15 -8.78 -16.39
N LYS A 183 15.85 -7.57 -16.83
CA LYS A 183 14.98 -6.66 -16.08
C LYS A 183 13.56 -7.19 -15.95
N TYR A 184 13.02 -7.76 -17.04
CA TYR A 184 11.71 -8.41 -17.01
C TYR A 184 11.69 -9.61 -16.06
N ALA A 185 12.72 -10.43 -16.05
CA ALA A 185 12.83 -11.56 -15.11
C ALA A 185 12.88 -11.11 -13.64
N LEU A 186 13.51 -9.95 -13.38
CA LEU A 186 13.49 -9.33 -12.05
C LEU A 186 12.08 -8.87 -11.64
N VAL A 187 11.34 -8.21 -12.55
CA VAL A 187 10.01 -7.63 -12.26
C VAL A 187 8.92 -8.69 -12.21
N LYS A 188 9.02 -9.73 -13.03
CA LYS A 188 7.99 -10.75 -13.26
C LYS A 188 7.41 -11.37 -11.98
N PRO A 189 8.18 -11.70 -10.92
CA PRO A 189 7.62 -12.25 -9.68
C PRO A 189 6.63 -11.33 -8.96
N ALA A 190 6.74 -10.02 -9.16
CA ALA A 190 5.84 -9.03 -8.56
C ALA A 190 4.58 -8.75 -9.39
N LEU A 191 4.47 -9.31 -10.59
CA LEU A 191 3.27 -9.14 -11.42
C LEU A 191 2.12 -9.97 -10.89
N TRP A 192 0.90 -9.50 -11.09
CA TRP A 192 -0.29 -10.17 -10.60
C TRP A 192 -0.55 -11.48 -11.34
N GLN A 193 -0.39 -12.59 -10.63
CA GLN A 193 -0.45 -13.96 -11.16
C GLN A 193 -1.19 -14.87 -10.17
N ASP A 194 -1.78 -15.95 -10.72
CA ASP A 194 -2.27 -17.06 -9.91
C ASP A 194 -1.12 -18.01 -9.48
N ASP A 195 -1.42 -19.01 -8.67
CA ASP A 195 -0.45 -19.99 -8.17
C ASP A 195 0.21 -20.84 -9.28
N ASN A 196 -0.36 -20.84 -10.49
CA ASN A 196 0.18 -21.52 -11.67
C ASN A 196 0.99 -20.59 -12.57
N GLY A 197 1.22 -19.35 -12.16
CA GLY A 197 1.95 -18.33 -12.92
C GLY A 197 1.17 -17.79 -14.12
N LYS A 198 -0.17 -17.91 -14.14
CA LYS A 198 -1.01 -17.26 -15.14
C LYS A 198 -1.27 -15.83 -14.75
N PHE A 199 -1.06 -14.91 -15.66
CA PHE A 199 -1.35 -13.50 -15.43
C PHE A 199 -2.86 -13.27 -15.29
N ILE A 200 -3.25 -12.60 -14.20
CA ILE A 200 -4.63 -12.25 -13.92
C ILE A 200 -4.97 -10.97 -14.66
N SER A 201 -5.96 -11.02 -15.54
CA SER A 201 -6.47 -9.84 -16.24
C SER A 201 -7.23 -8.92 -15.31
N LEU A 202 -7.17 -7.61 -15.57
CA LEU A 202 -8.08 -6.64 -14.95
C LEU A 202 -9.49 -6.69 -15.57
N ASP A 203 -9.64 -7.34 -16.75
CA ASP A 203 -10.93 -7.51 -17.40
C ASP A 203 -11.66 -8.75 -16.86
N HIS A 204 -12.96 -8.61 -16.66
CA HIS A 204 -13.80 -9.67 -16.11
C HIS A 204 -13.93 -10.89 -17.03
N THR A 205 -13.94 -10.68 -18.34
CA THR A 205 -14.26 -11.73 -19.33
C THR A 205 -13.11 -12.07 -20.26
N ILE A 206 -12.15 -11.16 -20.42
CA ILE A 206 -11.06 -11.30 -21.39
C ILE A 206 -9.77 -11.65 -20.64
N ALA A 207 -9.20 -12.81 -20.96
CA ALA A 207 -7.89 -13.22 -20.44
C ALA A 207 -6.75 -12.38 -21.04
N LEU A 208 -5.69 -12.18 -20.27
CA LEU A 208 -4.50 -11.47 -20.72
C LEU A 208 -3.58 -12.41 -21.54
N GLY A 209 -3.87 -12.49 -22.84
CA GLY A 209 -3.14 -13.36 -23.75
C GLY A 209 -3.37 -14.86 -23.52
N ALA A 210 -2.58 -15.69 -24.18
CA ALA A 210 -2.72 -17.15 -24.12
C ALA A 210 -2.38 -17.76 -22.75
N ASN A 211 -1.53 -17.09 -22.01
CA ASN A 211 -1.07 -17.52 -20.66
C ASN A 211 -1.75 -16.75 -19.53
N GLY A 212 -2.84 -16.05 -19.83
CA GLY A 212 -3.62 -15.30 -18.86
C GLY A 212 -4.87 -16.03 -18.40
N ILE A 213 -5.50 -15.46 -17.39
CA ILE A 213 -6.82 -15.86 -16.89
C ILE A 213 -7.67 -14.59 -16.71
N SER A 214 -8.96 -14.66 -17.04
CA SER A 214 -9.87 -13.54 -16.82
C SER A 214 -10.12 -13.34 -15.32
N LEU A 215 -10.52 -12.15 -14.92
CA LEU A 215 -10.83 -11.88 -13.51
C LEU A 215 -12.01 -12.75 -13.02
N SER A 216 -13.03 -12.94 -13.84
CA SER A 216 -14.17 -13.81 -13.51
C SER A 216 -13.77 -15.29 -13.38
N ASP A 217 -12.90 -15.77 -14.24
CA ASP A 217 -12.41 -17.16 -14.15
C ASP A 217 -11.51 -17.33 -12.90
N TYR A 218 -10.69 -16.35 -12.59
CA TYR A 218 -9.85 -16.37 -11.38
C TYR A 218 -10.70 -16.47 -10.11
N TYR A 219 -11.71 -15.65 -9.97
CA TYR A 219 -12.64 -15.71 -8.83
C TYR A 219 -13.64 -16.85 -8.92
N GLY A 220 -14.07 -17.26 -10.12
CA GLY A 220 -15.05 -18.33 -10.35
C GLY A 220 -14.48 -19.73 -10.25
N SER A 221 -13.17 -19.93 -10.47
CA SER A 221 -12.51 -21.25 -10.42
C SER A 221 -12.27 -21.76 -8.99
N GLY A 222 -12.83 -21.11 -7.97
CA GLY A 222 -12.52 -21.45 -6.59
C GLY A 222 -11.09 -21.09 -6.16
N ASN A 223 -10.31 -20.47 -7.05
CA ASN A 223 -9.09 -19.75 -6.73
C ASN A 223 -9.42 -18.40 -6.06
N SER A 224 -10.46 -18.38 -5.32
CA SER A 224 -10.65 -17.54 -4.15
C SER A 224 -9.68 -17.96 -3.03
N SER A 225 -8.53 -18.49 -3.42
CA SER A 225 -7.36 -18.49 -2.59
C SER A 225 -6.51 -17.25 -2.93
N THR A 226 -7.09 -16.03 -2.81
CA THR A 226 -6.47 -15.30 -1.74
C THR A 226 -6.55 -16.22 -0.56
N THR A 227 -5.58 -17.04 -0.35
CA THR A 227 -5.07 -17.27 0.96
C THR A 227 -4.49 -15.92 1.41
N ALA A 228 -5.37 -15.01 1.74
CA ALA A 228 -5.37 -14.60 3.13
C ALA A 228 -5.05 -15.88 3.89
N PRO A 229 -3.82 -16.01 4.51
CA PRO A 229 -3.43 -17.23 5.19
C PRO A 229 -4.60 -17.61 6.04
N ASP A 230 -5.13 -18.84 5.90
CA ASP A 230 -6.33 -19.34 6.57
C ASP A 230 -7.00 -18.24 7.37
N SER A 231 -7.84 -17.44 6.76
CA SER A 231 -8.53 -16.42 7.51
C SER A 231 -9.61 -17.10 8.31
N LYS A 232 -9.15 -17.85 9.31
CA LYS A 232 -9.94 -18.09 10.50
C LYS A 232 -10.43 -16.69 10.87
N ILE A 233 -11.69 -16.40 10.57
CA ILE A 233 -12.26 -15.10 10.92
C ILE A 233 -12.07 -14.98 12.42
N ILE A 234 -11.17 -14.12 12.83
CA ILE A 234 -10.91 -13.86 14.23
C ILE A 234 -12.02 -12.91 14.68
N ALA A 235 -12.95 -13.44 15.49
CA ALA A 235 -14.01 -12.61 16.02
C ALA A 235 -13.42 -11.44 16.81
N GLY A 236 -13.81 -10.23 16.45
CA GLY A 236 -13.29 -9.01 17.04
C GLY A 236 -12.15 -8.35 16.24
N ASP A 237 -11.55 -9.02 15.27
CA ASP A 237 -10.54 -8.46 14.36
C ASP A 237 -11.22 -7.85 13.13
N VAL A 238 -11.67 -6.62 13.27
CA VAL A 238 -12.54 -5.94 12.28
C VAL A 238 -11.72 -5.36 11.12
N ASN A 239 -10.47 -4.97 11.39
CA ASN A 239 -9.56 -4.43 10.37
C ASN A 239 -8.70 -5.51 9.69
N SER A 240 -8.82 -6.78 10.14
CA SER A 240 -8.10 -7.94 9.61
C SER A 240 -6.56 -7.86 9.76
N ASP A 241 -6.09 -7.16 10.81
CA ASP A 241 -4.66 -7.05 11.13
C ASP A 241 -4.13 -8.21 11.99
N LYS A 242 -4.99 -9.19 12.31
CA LYS A 242 -4.74 -10.35 13.15
C LYS A 242 -4.58 -10.05 14.65
N LEU A 243 -4.84 -8.82 15.06
CA LEU A 243 -4.84 -8.40 16.44
C LEU A 243 -6.24 -7.95 16.85
N VAL A 244 -6.74 -8.41 17.96
CA VAL A 244 -7.99 -7.93 18.55
C VAL A 244 -7.66 -6.87 19.58
N ASN A 245 -7.93 -5.60 19.27
CA ASN A 245 -7.51 -4.48 20.11
C ASN A 245 -8.50 -3.28 20.09
N GLY A 246 -8.08 -2.14 20.65
CA GLY A 246 -8.93 -0.95 20.76
C GLY A 246 -9.28 -0.30 19.41
N VAL A 247 -8.52 -0.56 18.35
CA VAL A 247 -8.82 -0.08 16.99
C VAL A 247 -10.08 -0.76 16.48
N ASP A 248 -10.19 -2.08 16.65
CA ASP A 248 -11.37 -2.86 16.24
C ASP A 248 -12.61 -2.40 16.97
N LEU A 249 -12.49 -2.18 18.29
CA LEU A 249 -13.59 -1.65 19.07
C LEU A 249 -14.06 -0.28 18.57
N THR A 250 -13.13 0.56 18.13
CA THR A 250 -13.44 1.86 17.55
C THR A 250 -14.17 1.71 16.21
N LEU A 251 -13.70 0.82 15.36
CA LEU A 251 -14.35 0.50 14.07
C LEU A 251 -15.76 -0.07 14.27
N MET A 252 -15.95 -0.99 15.21
CA MET A 252 -17.28 -1.51 15.53
C MET A 252 -18.25 -0.41 15.98
N ARG A 253 -17.78 0.52 16.84
CA ARG A 253 -18.59 1.67 17.29
C ARG A 253 -18.94 2.61 16.14
N GLN A 254 -18.04 2.83 15.20
CA GLN A 254 -18.31 3.64 14.01
C GLN A 254 -19.30 2.93 13.07
N ASN A 255 -19.14 1.62 12.90
CA ASN A 255 -19.97 0.83 12.01
C ASN A 255 -21.42 0.75 12.49
N ILE A 256 -21.65 0.55 13.78
CA ILE A 256 -23.02 0.43 14.30
C ILE A 256 -23.83 1.72 14.15
N THR A 257 -23.18 2.88 14.12
CA THR A 257 -23.85 4.16 13.89
C THR A 257 -24.27 4.38 12.43
N LYS A 258 -23.67 3.62 11.51
CA LYS A 258 -23.96 3.65 10.07
C LYS A 258 -24.97 2.57 9.64
N TRP A 259 -25.24 1.62 10.50
CA TRP A 259 -26.11 0.47 10.21
C TRP A 259 -27.57 0.89 10.24
N GLN A 260 -28.26 0.80 9.09
CA GLN A 260 -29.64 1.26 8.95
C GLN A 260 -30.71 0.15 9.01
N SER A 261 -30.33 -1.14 9.12
CA SER A 261 -31.30 -2.22 9.24
C SER A 261 -30.90 -3.26 10.26
N THR A 262 -31.86 -3.74 11.04
CA THR A 262 -31.71 -4.79 12.05
C THR A 262 -31.94 -6.19 11.47
N GLU A 263 -32.03 -6.35 10.14
CA GLU A 263 -32.43 -7.59 9.47
C GLU A 263 -31.35 -8.25 8.60
N ASP A 264 -30.17 -7.65 8.47
CA ASP A 264 -29.09 -8.27 7.69
C ASP A 264 -28.40 -9.37 8.51
N VAL A 265 -28.73 -10.62 8.17
CA VAL A 265 -28.05 -11.80 8.71
C VAL A 265 -26.61 -11.82 8.21
N LEU A 266 -25.67 -11.60 9.12
CA LEU A 266 -24.25 -11.69 8.80
C LEU A 266 -23.82 -13.16 8.76
N THR A 267 -23.52 -13.67 7.58
CA THR A 267 -22.80 -14.94 7.45
C THR A 267 -21.31 -14.67 7.74
N ALA A 268 -20.84 -15.15 8.90
CA ALA A 268 -19.43 -15.08 9.32
C ALA A 268 -18.79 -13.69 9.19
N SER A 269 -18.93 -12.84 10.19
CA SER A 269 -18.32 -11.52 10.25
C SER A 269 -17.47 -11.35 11.50
N PRO A 270 -16.28 -10.72 11.44
CA PRO A 270 -15.49 -10.43 12.64
C PRO A 270 -16.23 -9.52 13.63
N GLN A 271 -17.24 -8.78 13.19
CA GLN A 271 -18.05 -7.91 14.03
C GLN A 271 -19.09 -8.67 14.87
N ASP A 272 -19.51 -9.86 14.43
CA ASP A 272 -20.40 -10.75 15.22
C ASP A 272 -19.58 -11.53 16.24
N THR A 273 -19.19 -10.86 17.31
CA THR A 273 -18.28 -11.41 18.32
C THR A 273 -18.93 -12.44 19.21
N ASN A 274 -20.25 -12.46 19.30
CA ASN A 274 -21.03 -13.45 20.07
C ASN A 274 -21.54 -14.61 19.20
N GLY A 275 -21.45 -14.49 17.87
CA GLY A 275 -21.78 -15.54 16.90
C GLY A 275 -23.27 -15.85 16.77
N ASN A 276 -24.10 -14.87 16.98
CA ASN A 276 -25.56 -15.01 16.83
C ASN A 276 -26.07 -14.68 15.42
N GLY A 277 -25.17 -14.28 14.51
CA GLY A 277 -25.49 -13.90 13.13
C GLY A 277 -25.98 -12.46 12.95
N VAL A 278 -25.93 -11.64 14.00
CA VAL A 278 -26.41 -10.26 13.96
C VAL A 278 -25.38 -9.34 14.61
N PHE A 279 -24.92 -8.31 13.89
CA PHE A 279 -24.08 -7.26 14.49
C PHE A 279 -24.93 -6.28 15.29
N SER A 280 -24.63 -6.13 16.57
CA SER A 280 -25.40 -5.33 17.50
C SER A 280 -24.53 -4.70 18.60
N VAL A 281 -25.13 -3.90 19.47
CA VAL A 281 -24.46 -3.36 20.67
C VAL A 281 -23.93 -4.48 21.56
N ALA A 282 -24.56 -5.66 21.57
CA ALA A 282 -24.11 -6.79 22.39
C ALA A 282 -22.70 -7.25 22.00
N ASP A 283 -22.35 -7.19 20.71
CA ASP A 283 -21.04 -7.55 20.19
C ASP A 283 -19.96 -6.55 20.63
N ILE A 284 -20.29 -5.27 20.60
CA ILE A 284 -19.41 -4.19 21.10
C ILE A 284 -19.15 -4.36 22.59
N VAL A 285 -20.19 -4.69 23.36
CA VAL A 285 -20.07 -4.95 24.80
C VAL A 285 -19.18 -6.17 25.05
N LEU A 286 -19.36 -7.25 24.31
CA LEU A 286 -18.56 -8.46 24.45
C LEU A 286 -17.08 -8.20 24.11
N LEU A 287 -16.80 -7.52 23.01
CA LEU A 287 -15.44 -7.13 22.66
C LEU A 287 -14.82 -6.19 23.71
N THR A 288 -15.59 -5.25 24.24
CA THR A 288 -15.13 -4.37 25.32
C THR A 288 -14.74 -5.19 26.57
N GLN A 289 -15.54 -6.16 26.96
CA GLN A 289 -15.26 -7.02 28.10
C GLN A 289 -13.99 -7.86 27.88
N TYR A 290 -13.81 -8.41 26.67
CA TYR A 290 -12.63 -9.15 26.28
C TYR A 290 -11.35 -8.28 26.40
N LEU A 291 -11.38 -7.08 25.86
CA LEU A 291 -10.23 -6.14 25.89
C LEU A 291 -9.91 -5.66 27.32
N LEU A 292 -10.88 -5.67 28.21
CA LEU A 292 -10.70 -5.38 29.64
C LEU A 292 -10.22 -6.59 30.46
N GLY A 293 -9.91 -7.72 29.81
CA GLY A 293 -9.43 -8.93 30.47
C GLY A 293 -10.49 -9.64 31.32
N LYS A 294 -11.77 -9.47 31.01
CA LYS A 294 -12.85 -10.23 31.66
C LYS A 294 -12.85 -11.66 31.12
N ASP A 295 -13.37 -12.58 31.93
CA ASP A 295 -13.53 -13.99 31.54
C ASP A 295 -14.71 -14.14 30.56
N VAL A 296 -14.44 -13.77 29.32
CA VAL A 296 -15.37 -13.91 28.19
C VAL A 296 -14.62 -14.43 26.96
N THR A 297 -15.33 -15.16 26.10
CA THR A 297 -14.76 -15.75 24.89
C THR A 297 -15.42 -15.13 23.66
N LEU A 298 -14.63 -14.67 22.71
CA LEU A 298 -15.11 -14.29 21.38
C LEU A 298 -15.27 -15.54 20.54
N LYS A 299 -16.33 -15.62 19.73
CA LYS A 299 -16.60 -16.79 18.90
C LYS A 299 -15.74 -16.75 17.64
N SER A 300 -14.93 -17.77 17.42
CA SER A 300 -14.21 -17.94 16.17
C SER A 300 -15.08 -18.68 15.15
N TYR A 301 -15.09 -18.20 13.90
CA TYR A 301 -15.71 -18.91 12.79
C TYR A 301 -14.65 -19.78 12.12
N THR A 302 -14.96 -21.06 11.94
CA THR A 302 -14.26 -21.93 11.00
C THR A 302 -15.02 -21.87 9.69
N SER A 303 -14.33 -21.45 8.62
CA SER A 303 -14.85 -21.52 7.25
C SER A 303 -15.18 -22.92 6.85
#